data_59353eb7c1a0c1e04d3ae255d84e0864
#
_entry.id   59353eb7c1a0c1e04d3ae255d84e0864
#
_cell.length_a   1.000
_cell.length_b   1.000
_cell.length_c   1.000
_cell.angle_alpha   90.00
_cell.angle_beta   90.00
_cell.angle_gamma   90.00
#
_symmetry.space_group_name_H-M   'P 1'
#
loop_
_entity.id
_entity.type
_entity.pdbx_description
1 polymer ?
#
loop_
_entity_poly.entity_id
_entity_poly.type
_entity_poly.pdbx_seq_one_letter_code
_entity_poly.pdbx_strand_id
1 'polypeptide(L)'
;INLENINYEIEKLQNEINNKKIRSHTLELDKKNIEPKLDNLSKIEEELVNNNERMSTLNKLNLSFELAKEILAESYEEMRNTVTPKFTQELSKNISEITEKKYSKIMFNDEQGLIVELESGNYVPASKLSIGTIDQLYLSLRLSMIDELSEENLPIILDEAFAYYDTERLTNILKYLDEKYKTHQIILFTCTNREKEILEKIKVPYNLIEL
;
A
#
# COMPACT_ATOMS: atom_id res chain seq x y z
N ILE A 1 -7.21 20.69 104.69
CA ILE A 1 -7.34 20.63 103.20
C ILE A 1 -7.35 22.09 102.78
N ASN A 2 -6.30 22.50 102.04
CA ASN A 2 -6.16 23.91 101.60
C ASN A 2 -7.02 24.11 100.35
N LEU A 3 -8.12 24.80 100.49
CA LEU A 3 -9.16 25.07 99.50
C LEU A 3 -8.56 25.84 98.30
N GLU A 4 -7.52 26.65 98.48
CA GLU A 4 -6.83 27.40 97.39
C GLU A 4 -6.08 26.43 96.41
N ASN A 5 -5.45 25.40 96.95
CA ASN A 5 -4.78 24.41 96.08
C ASN A 5 -5.77 23.59 95.27
N ILE A 6 -6.95 23.30 95.80
CA ILE A 6 -7.98 22.58 95.04
C ILE A 6 -8.58 23.45 93.92
N ASN A 7 -8.82 24.70 94.16
CA ASN A 7 -9.28 25.67 93.16
C ASN A 7 -8.24 25.84 91.99
N TYR A 8 -6.96 25.94 92.33
CA TYR A 8 -5.90 26.01 91.36
C TYR A 8 -5.78 24.74 90.48
N GLU A 9 -5.93 23.59 91.08
CA GLU A 9 -5.96 22.30 90.33
C GLU A 9 -7.19 22.18 89.44
N ILE A 10 -8.34 22.66 89.89
CA ILE A 10 -9.56 22.68 89.07
C ILE A 10 -9.42 23.62 87.88
N GLU A 11 -8.85 24.80 88.02
CA GLU A 11 -8.68 25.77 87.01
C GLU A 11 -7.63 25.25 85.97
N LYS A 12 -6.55 24.64 86.41
CA LYS A 12 -5.55 23.96 85.59
C LYS A 12 -6.18 22.85 84.78
N LEU A 13 -6.96 21.97 85.36
CA LEU A 13 -7.65 20.87 84.67
C LEU A 13 -8.69 21.38 83.67
N GLN A 14 -9.41 22.46 83.97
CA GLN A 14 -10.34 23.10 83.07
C GLN A 14 -9.65 23.67 81.82
N ASN A 15 -8.47 24.31 82.03
CA ASN A 15 -7.67 24.81 80.93
C ASN A 15 -7.12 23.67 80.07
N GLU A 16 -6.65 22.57 80.68
CA GLU A 16 -6.22 21.39 79.94
C GLU A 16 -7.35 20.74 79.12
N ILE A 17 -8.57 20.65 79.69
CA ILE A 17 -9.77 20.15 79.02
C ILE A 17 -10.12 21.06 77.83
N ASN A 18 -10.11 22.38 78.00
CA ASN A 18 -10.39 23.32 76.92
C ASN A 18 -9.34 23.21 75.80
N ASN A 19 -8.07 23.14 76.15
CA ASN A 19 -7.00 22.97 75.14
C ASN A 19 -7.15 21.66 74.37
N LYS A 20 -7.47 20.56 75.07
CA LYS A 20 -7.72 19.27 74.40
C LYS A 20 -8.97 19.30 73.52
N LYS A 21 -10.07 19.97 73.93
CA LYS A 21 -11.25 20.17 73.10
C LYS A 21 -10.97 20.94 71.83
N ILE A 22 -10.20 22.05 71.94
CA ILE A 22 -9.81 22.87 70.78
C ILE A 22 -8.99 22.00 69.83
N ARG A 23 -7.99 21.27 70.37
CA ARG A 23 -7.15 20.41 69.53
C ARG A 23 -7.95 19.27 68.86
N SER A 24 -8.87 18.66 69.56
CA SER A 24 -9.79 17.64 68.99
C SER A 24 -10.61 18.20 67.86
N HIS A 25 -11.19 19.38 68.03
CA HIS A 25 -11.96 20.05 66.97
C HIS A 25 -11.13 20.43 65.77
N THR A 26 -9.89 20.92 65.97
CA THR A 26 -8.97 21.22 64.89
C THR A 26 -8.62 19.97 64.07
N LEU A 27 -8.33 18.86 64.78
CA LEU A 27 -8.02 17.58 64.14
C LEU A 27 -9.23 17.01 63.36
N GLU A 28 -10.46 17.19 63.83
CA GLU A 28 -11.66 16.81 63.09
C GLU A 28 -11.86 17.63 61.84
N LEU A 29 -11.58 18.93 61.88
CA LEU A 29 -11.61 19.82 60.70
C LEU A 29 -10.55 19.43 59.69
N ASP A 30 -9.31 19.15 60.14
CA ASP A 30 -8.22 18.71 59.30
C ASP A 30 -8.54 17.37 58.62
N LYS A 31 -9.12 16.41 59.40
CA LYS A 31 -9.59 15.16 58.85
C LYS A 31 -10.61 15.36 57.74
N LYS A 32 -11.65 16.16 57.94
CA LYS A 32 -12.66 16.50 56.93
C LYS A 32 -12.11 17.14 55.70
N ASN A 33 -11.03 17.92 55.82
CA ASN A 33 -10.37 18.57 54.70
C ASN A 33 -9.43 17.61 53.91
N ILE A 34 -8.95 16.55 54.54
CA ILE A 34 -8.01 15.60 53.96
C ILE A 34 -8.75 14.43 53.26
N GLU A 35 -9.87 13.95 53.82
CA GLU A 35 -10.66 12.86 53.21
C GLU A 35 -10.99 13.04 51.73
N PRO A 36 -11.53 14.21 51.26
CA PRO A 36 -11.80 14.41 49.84
C PRO A 36 -10.53 14.46 48.97
N LYS A 37 -9.37 14.84 49.56
CA LYS A 37 -8.08 14.85 48.84
C LYS A 37 -7.53 13.43 48.65
N LEU A 38 -7.76 12.52 49.60
CA LEU A 38 -7.40 11.11 49.48
C LEU A 38 -8.19 10.41 48.38
N ASP A 39 -9.51 10.65 48.31
CA ASP A 39 -10.37 10.12 47.24
C ASP A 39 -9.93 10.64 45.86
N ASN A 40 -9.53 11.91 45.80
CA ASN A 40 -9.01 12.49 44.55
C ASN A 40 -7.62 11.92 44.16
N LEU A 41 -6.78 11.66 45.14
CA LEU A 41 -5.47 11.04 44.89
C LEU A 41 -5.61 9.64 44.31
N SER A 42 -6.51 8.82 44.87
CA SER A 42 -6.77 7.46 44.38
C SER A 42 -7.28 7.45 42.95
N LYS A 43 -8.16 8.40 42.57
CA LYS A 43 -8.59 8.56 41.16
C LYS A 43 -7.46 8.95 40.23
N ILE A 44 -6.60 9.87 40.66
CA ILE A 44 -5.44 10.30 39.87
C ILE A 44 -4.45 9.15 39.69
N GLU A 45 -4.24 8.33 40.72
CA GLU A 45 -3.37 7.13 40.61
C GLU A 45 -3.94 6.12 39.63
N GLU A 46 -5.25 5.85 39.67
CA GLU A 46 -5.93 4.96 38.71
C GLU A 46 -5.83 5.50 37.28
N GLU A 47 -6.08 6.79 37.04
CA GLU A 47 -5.92 7.44 35.75
C GLU A 47 -4.46 7.36 35.26
N LEU A 48 -3.49 7.52 36.15
CA LEU A 48 -2.05 7.42 35.81
C LEU A 48 -1.70 6.01 35.32
N VAL A 49 -2.16 4.97 36.04
CA VAL A 49 -1.96 3.57 35.65
C VAL A 49 -2.57 3.31 34.27
N ASN A 50 -3.83 3.68 34.07
CA ASN A 50 -4.54 3.50 32.81
C ASN A 50 -3.85 4.23 31.63
N ASN A 51 -3.39 5.46 31.86
CA ASN A 51 -2.67 6.23 30.85
C ASN A 51 -1.32 5.61 30.52
N ASN A 52 -0.58 5.08 31.52
CA ASN A 52 0.68 4.40 31.28
C ASN A 52 0.50 3.11 30.47
N GLU A 53 -0.53 2.31 30.76
CA GLU A 53 -0.85 1.11 29.99
C GLU A 53 -1.23 1.46 28.54
N ARG A 54 -2.04 2.49 28.35
CA ARG A 54 -2.43 2.99 27.03
C ARG A 54 -1.20 3.48 26.25
N MET A 55 -0.32 4.23 26.90
CA MET A 55 0.92 4.73 26.31
C MET A 55 1.85 3.57 25.90
N SER A 56 1.97 2.54 26.75
CA SER A 56 2.73 1.32 26.41
C SER A 56 2.17 0.62 25.16
N THR A 57 0.84 0.50 25.08
CA THR A 57 0.16 -0.12 23.92
C THR A 57 0.37 0.69 22.66
N LEU A 58 0.23 2.02 22.73
CA LEU A 58 0.44 2.92 21.59
C LEU A 58 1.91 2.89 21.11
N ASN A 59 2.86 2.83 22.03
CA ASN A 59 4.28 2.72 21.68
C ASN A 59 4.59 1.40 20.96
N LYS A 60 4.03 0.27 21.39
CA LYS A 60 4.15 -1.02 20.69
C LYS A 60 3.56 -0.96 19.28
N LEU A 61 2.39 -0.34 19.15
CA LEU A 61 1.74 -0.17 17.85
C LEU A 61 2.58 0.72 16.91
N ASN A 62 3.10 1.83 17.43
CA ASN A 62 3.98 2.71 16.67
C ASN A 62 5.24 1.99 16.18
N LEU A 63 5.91 1.21 17.03
CA LEU A 63 7.05 0.40 16.63
C LEU A 63 6.70 -0.61 15.55
N SER A 64 5.51 -1.22 15.62
CA SER A 64 5.02 -2.13 14.58
C SER A 64 4.81 -1.42 13.24
N PHE A 65 4.28 -0.22 13.24
CA PHE A 65 4.12 0.58 12.02
C PHE A 65 5.46 1.05 11.43
N GLU A 66 6.40 1.46 12.27
CA GLU A 66 7.75 1.83 11.80
C GLU A 66 8.44 0.63 11.14
N LEU A 67 8.38 -0.56 11.75
CA LEU A 67 8.92 -1.77 11.18
C LEU A 67 8.23 -2.15 9.85
N ALA A 68 6.90 -2.07 9.81
CA ALA A 68 6.15 -2.35 8.57
C ALA A 68 6.53 -1.38 7.44
N LYS A 69 6.71 -0.09 7.76
CA LYS A 69 7.15 0.93 6.80
C LYS A 69 8.57 0.65 6.28
N GLU A 70 9.48 0.24 7.14
CA GLU A 70 10.85 -0.10 6.79
C GLU A 70 10.88 -1.32 5.85
N ILE A 71 10.18 -2.41 6.20
CA ILE A 71 10.09 -3.61 5.35
C ILE A 71 9.46 -3.29 3.99
N LEU A 72 8.40 -2.48 3.95
CA LEU A 72 7.78 -2.07 2.69
C LEU A 72 8.74 -1.23 1.83
N ALA A 73 9.51 -0.33 2.43
CA ALA A 73 10.50 0.47 1.72
C ALA A 73 11.64 -0.41 1.15
N GLU A 74 12.17 -1.35 1.94
CA GLU A 74 13.18 -2.30 1.47
C GLU A 74 12.65 -3.18 0.33
N SER A 75 11.45 -3.75 0.47
CA SER A 75 10.83 -4.57 -0.58
C SER A 75 10.57 -3.78 -1.86
N TYR A 76 10.17 -2.51 -1.74
CA TYR A 76 10.00 -1.63 -2.89
C TYR A 76 11.32 -1.36 -3.62
N GLU A 77 12.39 -1.06 -2.88
CA GLU A 77 13.72 -0.85 -3.47
C GLU A 77 14.27 -2.14 -4.10
N GLU A 78 14.09 -3.29 -3.49
CA GLU A 78 14.47 -4.58 -4.05
C GLU A 78 13.72 -4.86 -5.36
N MET A 79 12.41 -4.66 -5.38
CA MET A 79 11.59 -4.81 -6.59
C MET A 79 12.03 -3.82 -7.68
N ARG A 80 12.26 -2.56 -7.33
CA ARG A 80 12.73 -1.52 -8.26
C ARG A 80 14.06 -1.87 -8.90
N ASN A 81 15.00 -2.40 -8.12
CA ASN A 81 16.37 -2.66 -8.58
C ASN A 81 16.53 -4.02 -9.27
N THR A 82 15.65 -4.98 -9.01
CA THR A 82 15.79 -6.36 -9.51
C THR A 82 14.75 -6.72 -10.56
N VAL A 83 13.47 -6.53 -10.24
CA VAL A 83 12.35 -6.96 -11.10
C VAL A 83 12.12 -5.96 -12.23
N THR A 84 12.09 -4.66 -11.93
CA THR A 84 11.77 -3.62 -12.92
C THR A 84 12.74 -3.60 -14.11
N PRO A 85 14.08 -3.71 -13.96
CA PRO A 85 14.99 -3.72 -15.11
C PRO A 85 14.79 -4.93 -16.01
N LYS A 86 14.60 -6.14 -15.47
CA LYS A 86 14.35 -7.36 -16.26
C LYS A 86 13.05 -7.24 -17.02
N PHE A 87 11.98 -6.87 -16.32
CA PHE A 87 10.67 -6.65 -16.94
C PHE A 87 10.71 -5.57 -18.03
N THR A 88 11.39 -4.45 -17.79
CA THR A 88 11.56 -3.37 -18.78
C THR A 88 12.34 -3.83 -20.01
N GLN A 89 13.31 -4.71 -19.83
CA GLN A 89 14.07 -5.29 -20.93
C GLN A 89 13.19 -6.21 -21.80
N GLU A 90 12.43 -7.13 -21.20
CA GLU A 90 11.50 -8.00 -21.93
C GLU A 90 10.38 -7.20 -22.59
N LEU A 91 9.83 -6.20 -21.91
CA LEU A 91 8.84 -5.30 -22.47
C LEU A 91 9.40 -4.53 -23.69
N SER A 92 10.64 -4.04 -23.61
CA SER A 92 11.31 -3.35 -24.72
C SER A 92 11.54 -4.28 -25.92
N LYS A 93 11.88 -5.54 -25.68
CA LYS A 93 12.00 -6.56 -26.69
C LYS A 93 10.66 -6.85 -27.37
N ASN A 94 9.60 -7.09 -26.59
CA ASN A 94 8.28 -7.38 -27.09
C ASN A 94 7.72 -6.24 -27.95
N ILE A 95 7.81 -4.99 -27.48
CA ILE A 95 7.34 -3.84 -28.28
C ILE A 95 8.16 -3.66 -29.56
N SER A 96 9.46 -3.88 -29.50
CA SER A 96 10.33 -3.79 -30.67
C SER A 96 9.95 -4.83 -31.74
N GLU A 97 9.64 -6.06 -31.34
CA GLU A 97 9.21 -7.13 -32.25
C GLU A 97 7.80 -6.85 -32.81
N ILE A 98 6.84 -6.46 -31.96
CA ILE A 98 5.45 -6.14 -32.35
C ILE A 98 5.37 -4.95 -33.32
N THR A 99 6.27 -3.96 -33.16
CA THR A 99 6.26 -2.73 -33.95
C THR A 99 7.33 -2.69 -35.04
N GLU A 100 7.96 -3.84 -35.37
CA GLU A 100 9.04 -3.95 -36.37
C GLU A 100 10.17 -2.94 -36.12
N LYS A 101 10.60 -2.84 -34.85
CA LYS A 101 11.69 -1.97 -34.38
C LYS A 101 11.37 -0.46 -34.41
N LYS A 102 10.14 -0.07 -34.68
CA LYS A 102 9.74 1.35 -34.65
C LYS A 102 9.89 1.95 -33.23
N TYR A 103 9.68 1.15 -32.21
CA TYR A 103 9.89 1.51 -30.81
C TYR A 103 10.82 0.48 -30.19
N SER A 104 12.03 0.91 -29.84
CA SER A 104 13.10 -0.02 -29.46
C SER A 104 13.28 -0.14 -27.95
N LYS A 105 12.86 0.84 -27.19
CA LYS A 105 13.09 0.89 -25.74
C LYS A 105 11.94 1.54 -25.01
N ILE A 106 11.60 0.93 -23.89
CA ILE A 106 10.61 1.45 -22.95
C ILE A 106 11.31 1.66 -21.60
N MET A 107 10.93 2.71 -20.90
CA MET A 107 11.41 3.01 -19.56
C MET A 107 10.25 3.52 -18.70
N PHE A 108 10.34 3.26 -17.40
CA PHE A 108 9.46 3.86 -16.40
C PHE A 108 10.10 5.14 -15.87
N ASN A 109 9.35 6.22 -15.89
CA ASN A 109 9.72 7.49 -15.33
C ASN A 109 8.74 7.83 -14.20
N ASP A 110 9.26 8.24 -13.04
CA ASP A 110 8.43 8.49 -11.84
C ASP A 110 7.40 9.62 -12.03
N GLU A 111 7.69 10.60 -12.90
CA GLU A 111 6.79 11.75 -13.16
C GLU A 111 5.88 11.54 -14.36
N GLN A 112 6.38 10.89 -15.42
CA GLN A 112 5.69 10.78 -16.72
C GLN A 112 5.11 9.38 -17.00
N GLY A 113 5.33 8.43 -16.08
CA GLY A 113 4.94 7.04 -16.25
C GLY A 113 5.75 6.32 -17.31
N LEU A 114 5.10 5.60 -18.20
CA LEU A 114 5.76 4.86 -19.29
C LEU A 114 6.22 5.83 -20.38
N ILE A 115 7.50 5.78 -20.72
CA ILE A 115 8.10 6.55 -21.81
C ILE A 115 8.72 5.60 -22.85
N VAL A 116 8.66 6.00 -24.10
CA VAL A 116 9.10 5.18 -25.25
C VAL A 116 10.15 5.93 -26.04
N GLU A 117 11.20 5.22 -26.41
CA GLU A 117 12.24 5.73 -27.33
C GLU A 117 11.77 5.65 -28.78
N LEU A 118 11.80 6.79 -29.47
CA LEU A 118 11.53 6.89 -30.90
C LEU A 118 12.81 6.55 -31.71
N GLU A 119 12.66 6.27 -33.00
CA GLU A 119 13.80 6.09 -33.93
C GLU A 119 14.78 7.26 -33.92
N SER A 120 14.30 8.47 -33.61
CA SER A 120 15.14 9.67 -33.47
C SER A 120 16.04 9.68 -32.23
N GLY A 121 15.91 8.70 -31.32
CA GLY A 121 16.56 8.66 -30.02
C GLY A 121 15.89 9.53 -28.92
N ASN A 122 14.82 10.22 -29.28
CA ASN A 122 14.05 11.01 -28.31
C ASN A 122 13.05 10.13 -27.53
N TYR A 123 12.81 10.47 -26.26
CA TYR A 123 11.83 9.81 -25.42
C TYR A 123 10.53 10.60 -25.39
N VAL A 124 9.41 9.90 -25.54
CA VAL A 124 8.07 10.46 -25.52
C VAL A 124 7.20 9.69 -24.55
N PRO A 125 6.41 10.37 -23.68
CA PRO A 125 5.42 9.70 -22.84
C PRO A 125 4.42 8.90 -23.67
N ALA A 126 4.07 7.70 -23.19
CA ALA A 126 3.09 6.83 -23.87
C ALA A 126 1.75 7.54 -24.15
N SER A 127 1.35 8.44 -23.26
CA SER A 127 0.12 9.24 -23.39
C SER A 127 0.08 10.17 -24.61
N LYS A 128 1.23 10.44 -25.24
CA LYS A 128 1.34 11.27 -26.46
C LYS A 128 1.38 10.47 -27.76
N LEU A 129 1.33 9.15 -27.67
CA LEU A 129 1.33 8.28 -28.84
C LEU A 129 -0.09 8.11 -29.43
N SER A 130 -0.18 7.58 -30.67
CA SER A 130 -1.48 7.26 -31.27
C SER A 130 -2.18 6.12 -30.50
N ILE A 131 -3.51 6.09 -30.53
CA ILE A 131 -4.32 5.06 -29.85
C ILE A 131 -3.82 3.65 -30.20
N GLY A 132 -3.65 3.35 -31.50
CA GLY A 132 -3.18 2.04 -31.92
C GLY A 132 -1.74 1.70 -31.43
N THR A 133 -0.88 2.70 -31.20
CA THR A 133 0.44 2.49 -30.59
C THR A 133 0.32 2.26 -29.09
N ILE A 134 -0.59 2.97 -28.42
CA ILE A 134 -0.90 2.76 -27.01
C ILE A 134 -1.41 1.33 -26.81
N ASP A 135 -2.30 0.84 -27.67
CA ASP A 135 -2.81 -0.54 -27.60
C ASP A 135 -1.70 -1.58 -27.81
N GLN A 136 -0.77 -1.33 -28.74
CA GLN A 136 0.41 -2.19 -28.92
C GLN A 136 1.30 -2.22 -27.67
N LEU A 137 1.48 -1.08 -27.01
CA LEU A 137 2.22 -1.00 -25.74
C LEU A 137 1.53 -1.78 -24.64
N TYR A 138 0.21 -1.63 -24.48
CA TYR A 138 -0.54 -2.37 -23.47
C TYR A 138 -0.56 -3.87 -23.73
N LEU A 139 -0.68 -4.28 -24.99
CA LEU A 139 -0.55 -5.69 -25.34
C LEU A 139 0.84 -6.23 -25.04
N SER A 140 1.90 -5.51 -25.41
CA SER A 140 3.29 -5.88 -25.11
C SER A 140 3.51 -6.00 -23.60
N LEU A 141 2.92 -5.08 -22.79
CA LEU A 141 2.99 -5.12 -21.34
C LEU A 141 2.35 -6.40 -20.78
N ARG A 142 1.14 -6.74 -21.25
CA ARG A 142 0.42 -7.96 -20.82
C ARG A 142 1.16 -9.22 -21.19
N LEU A 143 1.70 -9.30 -22.42
CA LEU A 143 2.47 -10.44 -22.87
C LEU A 143 3.78 -10.60 -22.08
N SER A 144 4.47 -9.47 -21.78
CA SER A 144 5.67 -9.51 -20.92
C SER A 144 5.35 -9.94 -19.48
N MET A 145 4.16 -9.62 -18.96
CA MET A 145 3.72 -10.11 -17.66
C MET A 145 3.46 -11.61 -17.67
N ILE A 146 2.90 -12.15 -18.76
CA ILE A 146 2.71 -13.61 -18.91
C ILE A 146 4.07 -14.30 -18.93
N ASP A 147 5.02 -13.78 -19.72
CA ASP A 147 6.36 -14.34 -19.85
C ASP A 147 7.14 -14.35 -18.52
N GLU A 148 6.97 -13.34 -17.68
CA GLU A 148 7.74 -13.18 -16.43
C GLU A 148 7.05 -13.80 -15.19
N LEU A 149 5.72 -13.78 -15.15
CA LEU A 149 4.97 -14.18 -13.95
C LEU A 149 4.42 -15.62 -14.01
N SER A 150 4.44 -16.26 -15.18
CA SER A 150 3.87 -17.60 -15.33
C SER A 150 4.94 -18.59 -15.79
N GLU A 151 5.13 -19.64 -15.00
CA GLU A 151 5.91 -20.81 -15.40
C GLU A 151 5.06 -21.79 -16.25
N GLU A 152 3.76 -21.57 -16.35
CA GLU A 152 2.81 -22.41 -17.06
C GLU A 152 2.34 -21.74 -18.37
N ASN A 153 2.03 -22.55 -19.38
CA ASN A 153 1.47 -22.08 -20.64
C ASN A 153 -0.02 -21.75 -20.49
N LEU A 154 -0.34 -20.64 -19.86
CA LEU A 154 -1.72 -20.18 -19.67
C LEU A 154 -2.36 -19.77 -21.00
N PRO A 155 -3.69 -20.01 -21.19
CA PRO A 155 -4.38 -19.52 -22.39
C PRO A 155 -4.42 -18.00 -22.44
N ILE A 156 -4.16 -17.45 -23.65
CA ILE A 156 -4.21 -16.02 -23.92
C ILE A 156 -5.56 -15.70 -24.53
N ILE A 157 -6.37 -14.91 -23.82
CA ILE A 157 -7.71 -14.51 -24.28
C ILE A 157 -7.63 -13.05 -24.73
N LEU A 158 -8.00 -12.81 -26.00
CA LEU A 158 -7.99 -11.51 -26.66
C LEU A 158 -9.43 -11.19 -27.12
N ASP A 159 -10.05 -10.22 -26.49
CA ASP A 159 -11.41 -9.78 -26.78
C ASP A 159 -11.36 -8.39 -27.44
N GLU A 160 -11.75 -8.33 -28.73
CA GLU A 160 -11.66 -7.11 -29.58
C GLU A 160 -10.32 -6.35 -29.45
N ALA A 161 -9.25 -7.09 -29.20
CA ALA A 161 -7.95 -6.52 -28.82
C ALA A 161 -7.26 -5.71 -29.95
N PHE A 162 -7.74 -5.84 -31.19
CA PHE A 162 -7.12 -5.23 -32.36
C PHE A 162 -7.99 -4.19 -33.06
N ALA A 163 -9.01 -3.68 -32.39
CA ALA A 163 -9.98 -2.76 -32.98
C ALA A 163 -9.33 -1.49 -33.60
N TYR A 164 -8.25 -0.99 -33.01
CA TYR A 164 -7.54 0.22 -33.47
C TYR A 164 -6.28 -0.06 -34.30
N TYR A 165 -6.07 -1.31 -34.73
CA TYR A 165 -4.93 -1.68 -35.55
C TYR A 165 -5.27 -1.49 -37.03
N ASP A 166 -4.34 -0.92 -37.79
CA ASP A 166 -4.36 -0.99 -39.25
C ASP A 166 -3.95 -2.41 -39.73
N THR A 167 -4.08 -2.66 -41.02
CA THR A 167 -3.80 -3.98 -41.61
C THR A 167 -2.36 -4.44 -41.38
N GLU A 168 -1.40 -3.51 -41.42
CA GLU A 168 0.01 -3.81 -41.21
C GLU A 168 0.29 -4.23 -39.77
N ARG A 169 -0.16 -3.43 -38.81
CA ARG A 169 -0.03 -3.75 -37.39
C ARG A 169 -0.71 -5.06 -37.01
N LEU A 170 -1.92 -5.28 -37.56
CA LEU A 170 -2.65 -6.52 -37.32
C LEU A 170 -1.92 -7.73 -37.89
N THR A 171 -1.34 -7.61 -39.08
CA THR A 171 -0.54 -8.67 -39.69
C THR A 171 0.68 -9.01 -38.82
N ASN A 172 1.36 -7.97 -38.33
CA ASN A 172 2.58 -8.14 -37.54
C ASN A 172 2.31 -8.77 -36.19
N ILE A 173 1.26 -8.33 -35.48
CA ILE A 173 0.91 -8.91 -34.21
C ILE A 173 0.43 -10.37 -34.31
N LEU A 174 -0.34 -10.72 -35.33
CA LEU A 174 -0.79 -12.10 -35.54
C LEU A 174 0.37 -13.03 -35.86
N LYS A 175 1.36 -12.60 -36.68
CA LYS A 175 2.61 -13.34 -36.89
C LYS A 175 3.41 -13.49 -35.59
N TYR A 176 3.57 -12.41 -34.85
CA TYR A 176 4.30 -12.41 -33.58
C TYR A 176 3.69 -13.39 -32.58
N LEU A 177 2.37 -13.39 -32.45
CA LEU A 177 1.65 -14.32 -31.57
C LEU A 177 1.84 -15.77 -32.02
N ASP A 178 1.72 -16.06 -33.30
CA ASP A 178 1.97 -17.42 -33.84
C ASP A 178 3.41 -17.88 -33.63
N GLU A 179 4.39 -17.01 -33.80
CA GLU A 179 5.80 -17.36 -33.68
C GLU A 179 6.24 -17.55 -32.22
N LYS A 180 5.86 -16.63 -31.35
CA LYS A 180 6.35 -16.59 -29.97
C LYS A 180 5.54 -17.46 -29.03
N TYR A 181 4.22 -17.53 -29.19
CA TYR A 181 3.29 -18.19 -28.28
C TYR A 181 2.73 -19.51 -28.81
N LYS A 182 3.53 -20.27 -29.59
CA LYS A 182 3.15 -21.56 -30.20
C LYS A 182 2.67 -22.61 -29.19
N THR A 183 3.17 -22.54 -27.96
CA THR A 183 2.84 -23.50 -26.89
C THR A 183 1.60 -23.07 -26.10
N HIS A 184 1.11 -21.85 -26.34
CA HIS A 184 -0.06 -21.33 -25.65
C HIS A 184 -1.31 -21.54 -26.50
N GLN A 185 -2.46 -21.73 -25.85
CA GLN A 185 -3.75 -21.62 -26.50
C GLN A 185 -4.10 -20.13 -26.63
N ILE A 186 -4.31 -19.64 -27.87
CA ILE A 186 -4.76 -18.26 -28.10
C ILE A 186 -6.23 -18.32 -28.51
N ILE A 187 -7.07 -17.58 -27.76
CA ILE A 187 -8.50 -17.43 -28.04
C ILE A 187 -8.76 -15.98 -28.41
N LEU A 188 -9.17 -15.74 -29.64
CA LEU A 188 -9.44 -14.42 -30.18
C LEU A 188 -10.94 -14.25 -30.42
N PHE A 189 -11.57 -13.33 -29.71
CA PHE A 189 -12.93 -12.88 -29.99
C PHE A 189 -12.91 -11.63 -30.85
N THR A 190 -13.66 -11.63 -31.95
CA THR A 190 -13.78 -10.48 -32.84
C THR A 190 -15.14 -10.44 -33.48
N CYS A 191 -15.67 -9.25 -33.73
CA CYS A 191 -16.91 -9.03 -34.49
C CYS A 191 -16.65 -8.78 -36.00
N THR A 192 -15.39 -8.86 -36.46
CA THR A 192 -15.01 -8.59 -37.86
C THR A 192 -14.35 -9.80 -38.53
N ASN A 193 -14.37 -9.84 -39.85
CA ASN A 193 -13.69 -10.89 -40.63
C ASN A 193 -12.20 -10.55 -40.90
N ARG A 194 -11.77 -9.39 -40.47
CA ARG A 194 -10.44 -8.85 -40.79
C ARG A 194 -9.30 -9.74 -40.26
N GLU A 195 -9.44 -10.21 -39.05
CA GLU A 195 -8.47 -11.12 -38.38
C GLU A 195 -8.40 -12.45 -39.14
N LYS A 196 -9.55 -13.02 -39.48
CA LYS A 196 -9.68 -14.25 -40.28
C LYS A 196 -8.97 -14.12 -41.65
N GLU A 197 -9.26 -13.06 -42.40
CA GLU A 197 -8.69 -12.80 -43.73
C GLU A 197 -7.16 -12.71 -43.67
N ILE A 198 -6.64 -12.08 -42.62
CA ILE A 198 -5.18 -11.95 -42.42
C ILE A 198 -4.57 -13.30 -42.03
N LEU A 199 -5.16 -14.05 -41.11
CA LEU A 199 -4.66 -15.38 -40.71
C LEU A 199 -4.59 -16.33 -41.92
N GLU A 200 -5.60 -16.32 -42.80
CA GLU A 200 -5.59 -17.08 -44.05
C GLU A 200 -4.46 -16.62 -44.99
N LYS A 201 -4.26 -15.31 -45.15
CA LYS A 201 -3.19 -14.74 -45.99
C LYS A 201 -1.81 -15.11 -45.49
N ILE A 202 -1.56 -15.10 -44.19
CA ILE A 202 -0.26 -15.45 -43.59
C ILE A 202 -0.13 -16.95 -43.31
N LYS A 203 -1.17 -17.75 -43.61
CA LYS A 203 -1.20 -19.21 -43.45
C LYS A 203 -0.99 -19.70 -42.01
N VAL A 204 -1.48 -18.96 -41.04
CA VAL A 204 -1.51 -19.39 -39.64
C VAL A 204 -2.73 -20.29 -39.43
N PRO A 205 -2.55 -21.52 -38.91
CA PRO A 205 -3.69 -22.44 -38.67
C PRO A 205 -4.56 -21.92 -37.52
N TYR A 206 -5.87 -22.00 -37.68
CA TYR A 206 -6.82 -21.62 -36.64
C TYR A 206 -8.11 -22.45 -36.72
N ASN A 207 -8.86 -22.53 -35.63
CA ASN A 207 -10.20 -23.08 -35.58
C ASN A 207 -11.21 -21.94 -35.51
N LEU A 208 -12.13 -21.87 -36.48
CA LEU A 208 -13.20 -20.88 -36.48
C LEU A 208 -14.42 -21.43 -35.70
N ILE A 209 -14.91 -20.61 -34.77
CA ILE A 209 -16.20 -20.85 -34.08
C ILE A 209 -17.06 -19.60 -34.33
N GLU A 210 -18.18 -19.79 -34.98
CA GLU A 210 -19.19 -18.75 -35.17
C GLU A 210 -20.27 -18.90 -34.11
N LEU A 211 -20.55 -17.78 -33.39
CA LEU A 211 -21.51 -17.73 -32.29
C LEU A 211 -22.86 -17.18 -32.77
#